data_4885e1b66794b06794a12203f125e386
#
_entry.id   4885e1b66794b06794a12203f125e386
#
_cell.length_a   1.000
_cell.length_b   1.000
_cell.length_c   1.000
_cell.angle_alpha   90.00
_cell.angle_beta   90.00
_cell.angle_gamma   90.00
#
_symmetry.space_group_name_H-M   'P 1'
#
loop_
_entity.id
_entity.type
_entity.pdbx_description
1 polymer ?
#
loop_
_entity_poly.entity_id
_entity_poly.type
_entity_poly.pdbx_seq_one_letter_code
_entity_poly.pdbx_strand_id
1 'polypeptide(L)'
;MSSPTDSAVQARKPVLLTVDDDPSVSRAVARDLRRHYGDRHRIVRAESGPDALETLKELKLRGETVAVLIADYRMPQMSGIEFLEQAMDLYPAARRVLLTAYADTHAAIDAINVVDLDHYLLKPWDPPQEKFYPVIDGLLDAWRTAPERPIPHTKVIGHRWSERSWQVRDFLARNGLHYSWFMADDPDGERLLKAAGADCLRLPVVVTERGDTLVEPTDAQLADTLGLTTTPSQEFYDLIVIGGGPAGLAAAVYGASEGLRTVLIERTATGGQAGQSSRIENYLGFPDGVSGGQLAERARRQAEKFGAELITARTATALEVNGAKRTVRFADGGSIDAHAVILATGVAYRQLPAEGCGELTGRGVYYGAAVSVASECAGEEVYVVGGANSAGQAAMYLSREAKSVTIVVRGPSLEASMSYYLIQQIEQRPNITVRTCTEVRRAVGDDHLQRLTLVDNRTGDTEDVTCARMFIFIGAAPRTDWLDGVVARDDHGFVLTGPDLRNVCGWALDRPPHHLETSVPGVFATGDVRAESAKRVAAAVGEGSMAVMLVHRYLAES
;
A
#
# COMPACT_ATOMS: atom_id res chain seq x y z
N MET A 1 -52.55 12.38 24.32
CA MET A 1 -52.62 10.99 23.84
C MET A 1 -51.31 10.61 23.23
N SER A 2 -50.62 9.83 23.99
CA SER A 2 -49.53 8.88 23.69
C SER A 2 -48.56 9.17 22.55
N SER A 3 -47.35 9.62 22.94
CA SER A 3 -46.10 9.50 22.16
C SER A 3 -45.72 8.04 22.00
N PRO A 4 -45.20 7.60 20.82
CA PRO A 4 -44.55 6.31 20.71
C PRO A 4 -43.10 6.37 21.25
N THR A 5 -42.88 5.49 22.15
CA THR A 5 -41.67 5.02 22.79
C THR A 5 -40.42 5.05 21.93
N ASP A 6 -39.45 5.79 22.43
CA ASP A 6 -38.02 5.72 22.18
C ASP A 6 -37.51 4.31 22.59
N SER A 7 -37.35 3.41 21.63
CA SER A 7 -36.62 2.16 21.85
C SER A 7 -35.12 2.45 21.74
N ALA A 8 -34.52 2.79 22.87
CA ALA A 8 -33.07 2.83 23.03
C ALA A 8 -32.47 1.50 22.56
N VAL A 9 -31.78 1.53 21.43
CA VAL A 9 -30.90 0.44 21.00
C VAL A 9 -29.82 0.32 22.08
N GLN A 10 -29.93 -0.71 22.91
CA GLN A 10 -28.96 -1.01 23.95
C GLN A 10 -27.59 -1.21 23.27
N ALA A 11 -26.68 -0.26 23.44
CA ALA A 11 -25.33 -0.33 22.89
C ALA A 11 -24.69 -1.66 23.33
N ARG A 12 -24.32 -2.50 22.36
CA ARG A 12 -23.70 -3.81 22.64
C ARG A 12 -22.35 -3.58 23.31
N LYS A 13 -22.04 -4.37 24.34
CA LYS A 13 -20.76 -4.28 25.06
C LYS A 13 -19.61 -4.63 24.12
N PRO A 14 -18.54 -3.81 24.04
CA PRO A 14 -17.35 -4.15 23.25
C PRO A 14 -16.73 -5.47 23.72
N VAL A 15 -16.11 -6.18 22.78
CA VAL A 15 -15.54 -7.52 23.01
C VAL A 15 -14.08 -7.40 23.43
N LEU A 16 -13.68 -8.18 24.44
CA LEU A 16 -12.30 -8.57 24.72
C LEU A 16 -12.15 -10.04 24.33
N LEU A 17 -11.29 -10.34 23.34
CA LEU A 17 -11.07 -11.70 22.88
C LEU A 17 -9.72 -12.18 23.37
N THR A 18 -9.68 -13.40 23.92
CA THR A 18 -8.45 -14.09 24.31
C THR A 18 -8.33 -15.43 23.59
N VAL A 19 -7.12 -15.75 23.13
CA VAL A 19 -6.80 -17.03 22.48
C VAL A 19 -5.54 -17.64 23.09
N ASP A 20 -5.64 -18.88 23.52
CA ASP A 20 -4.56 -19.66 24.14
C ASP A 20 -4.92 -21.16 24.01
N ASP A 21 -3.99 -21.98 23.53
CA ASP A 21 -4.19 -23.42 23.30
C ASP A 21 -4.10 -24.24 24.60
N ASP A 22 -3.54 -23.67 25.68
CA ASP A 22 -3.63 -24.26 27.00
C ASP A 22 -4.97 -23.94 27.66
N PRO A 23 -5.87 -24.93 27.86
CA PRO A 23 -7.18 -24.70 28.46
C PRO A 23 -7.13 -24.15 29.88
N SER A 24 -6.04 -24.33 30.61
CA SER A 24 -5.88 -23.82 31.98
C SER A 24 -5.55 -22.35 31.99
N VAL A 25 -4.65 -21.92 31.11
CA VAL A 25 -4.26 -20.52 30.91
C VAL A 25 -5.42 -19.72 30.29
N SER A 26 -6.04 -20.24 29.23
CA SER A 26 -7.20 -19.65 28.56
C SER A 26 -8.35 -19.38 29.55
N ARG A 27 -8.64 -20.35 30.44
CA ARG A 27 -9.65 -20.16 31.51
C ARG A 27 -9.23 -19.13 32.56
N ALA A 28 -7.95 -19.07 32.93
CA ALA A 28 -7.44 -18.12 33.91
C ALA A 28 -7.54 -16.67 33.40
N VAL A 29 -7.07 -16.41 32.17
CA VAL A 29 -7.19 -15.08 31.52
C VAL A 29 -8.65 -14.67 31.42
N ALA A 30 -9.51 -15.53 30.89
CA ALA A 30 -10.94 -15.23 30.74
C ALA A 30 -11.66 -15.01 32.09
N ARG A 31 -11.28 -15.73 33.14
CA ARG A 31 -11.82 -15.52 34.48
C ARG A 31 -11.42 -14.15 35.03
N ASP A 32 -10.15 -13.78 34.92
CA ASP A 32 -9.64 -12.52 35.43
C ASP A 32 -10.26 -11.33 34.66
N LEU A 33 -10.36 -11.46 33.32
CA LEU A 33 -11.06 -10.48 32.49
C LEU A 33 -12.55 -10.34 32.88
N ARG A 34 -13.28 -11.46 33.05
CA ARG A 34 -14.70 -11.41 33.44
C ARG A 34 -14.90 -10.79 34.81
N ARG A 35 -14.01 -11.08 35.76
CA ARG A 35 -14.08 -10.56 37.12
C ARG A 35 -13.95 -9.04 37.16
N HIS A 36 -13.13 -8.46 36.31
CA HIS A 36 -12.82 -7.02 36.33
C HIS A 36 -13.60 -6.20 35.27
N TYR A 37 -13.83 -6.79 34.09
CA TYR A 37 -14.42 -6.09 32.93
C TYR A 37 -15.80 -6.61 32.51
N GLY A 38 -16.30 -7.70 33.06
CA GLY A 38 -17.54 -8.38 32.60
C GLY A 38 -18.80 -7.51 32.64
N ASP A 39 -18.83 -6.48 33.52
CA ASP A 39 -19.95 -5.54 33.59
C ASP A 39 -20.01 -4.62 32.37
N ARG A 40 -18.86 -4.26 31.78
CA ARG A 40 -18.71 -3.28 30.69
C ARG A 40 -18.32 -3.88 29.36
N HIS A 41 -17.75 -5.09 29.35
CA HIS A 41 -17.24 -5.75 28.15
C HIS A 41 -17.72 -7.21 28.07
N ARG A 42 -17.86 -7.71 26.86
CA ARG A 42 -18.12 -9.12 26.60
C ARG A 42 -16.78 -9.86 26.44
N ILE A 43 -16.57 -10.91 27.22
CA ILE A 43 -15.34 -11.71 27.16
C ILE A 43 -15.58 -12.94 26.29
N VAL A 44 -14.81 -13.03 25.20
CA VAL A 44 -14.84 -14.15 24.24
C VAL A 44 -13.52 -14.91 24.35
N ARG A 45 -13.58 -16.23 24.27
CA ARG A 45 -12.44 -17.12 24.37
C ARG A 45 -12.40 -18.04 23.16
N ALA A 46 -11.21 -18.21 22.59
CA ALA A 46 -10.88 -19.20 21.57
C ALA A 46 -9.73 -20.10 22.04
N GLU A 47 -9.64 -21.30 21.50
CA GLU A 47 -8.66 -22.30 21.89
C GLU A 47 -7.56 -22.50 20.82
N SER A 48 -7.68 -21.79 19.69
CA SER A 48 -6.65 -21.76 18.63
C SER A 48 -6.75 -20.49 17.80
N GLY A 49 -5.66 -20.16 17.08
CA GLY A 49 -5.65 -19.02 16.15
C GLY A 49 -6.74 -19.11 15.07
N PRO A 50 -6.89 -20.23 14.35
CA PRO A 50 -7.96 -20.41 13.37
C PRO A 50 -9.38 -20.23 13.95
N ASP A 51 -9.66 -20.79 15.13
CA ASP A 51 -10.95 -20.66 15.82
C ASP A 51 -11.22 -19.20 16.23
N ALA A 52 -10.18 -18.50 16.68
CA ALA A 52 -10.26 -17.07 16.99
C ALA A 52 -10.57 -16.21 15.75
N LEU A 53 -9.97 -16.50 14.59
CA LEU A 53 -10.25 -15.79 13.34
C LEU A 53 -11.68 -16.02 12.87
N GLU A 54 -12.20 -17.25 12.93
CA GLU A 54 -13.61 -17.53 12.61
C GLU A 54 -14.55 -16.78 13.56
N THR A 55 -14.26 -16.79 14.85
CA THR A 55 -15.00 -16.01 15.84
C THR A 55 -14.99 -14.51 15.52
N LEU A 56 -13.84 -13.94 15.12
CA LEU A 56 -13.75 -12.54 14.72
C LEU A 56 -14.58 -12.24 13.47
N LYS A 57 -14.59 -13.13 12.48
CA LYS A 57 -15.45 -13.00 11.28
C LYS A 57 -16.94 -12.98 11.66
N GLU A 58 -17.37 -13.89 12.54
CA GLU A 58 -18.76 -13.90 13.03
C GLU A 58 -19.13 -12.62 13.80
N LEU A 59 -18.24 -12.13 14.66
CA LEU A 59 -18.44 -10.88 15.40
C LEU A 59 -18.59 -9.70 14.43
N LYS A 60 -17.76 -9.66 13.38
CA LYS A 60 -17.81 -8.64 12.32
C LYS A 60 -19.12 -8.67 11.56
N LEU A 61 -19.62 -9.87 11.19
CA LEU A 61 -20.94 -10.05 10.54
C LEU A 61 -22.09 -9.55 11.42
N ARG A 62 -21.95 -9.65 12.75
CA ARG A 62 -22.96 -9.17 13.72
C ARG A 62 -22.82 -7.67 14.04
N GLY A 63 -21.83 -6.98 13.47
CA GLY A 63 -21.56 -5.56 13.76
C GLY A 63 -21.07 -5.31 15.20
N GLU A 64 -20.44 -6.32 15.84
CA GLU A 64 -19.90 -6.19 17.20
C GLU A 64 -18.49 -5.57 17.14
N THR A 65 -18.16 -4.71 18.08
CA THR A 65 -16.83 -4.08 18.19
C THR A 65 -15.90 -4.90 19.07
N VAL A 66 -14.63 -5.02 18.68
CA VAL A 66 -13.58 -5.67 19.47
C VAL A 66 -12.62 -4.60 19.94
N ALA A 67 -12.44 -4.50 21.27
CA ALA A 67 -11.59 -3.49 21.88
C ALA A 67 -10.15 -3.97 22.09
N VAL A 68 -9.97 -5.22 22.57
CA VAL A 68 -8.65 -5.80 22.82
C VAL A 68 -8.61 -7.24 22.36
N LEU A 69 -7.50 -7.61 21.72
CA LEU A 69 -7.11 -8.98 21.34
C LEU A 69 -5.94 -9.40 22.20
N ILE A 70 -6.04 -10.55 22.87
CA ILE A 70 -5.01 -11.10 23.73
C ILE A 70 -4.67 -12.50 23.22
N ALA A 71 -3.46 -12.71 22.69
CA ALA A 71 -3.05 -13.96 22.09
C ALA A 71 -1.84 -14.57 22.80
N ASP A 72 -1.87 -15.89 23.03
CA ASP A 72 -0.65 -16.60 23.38
C ASP A 72 0.33 -16.60 22.21
N TYR A 73 1.62 -16.50 22.51
CA TYR A 73 2.67 -16.49 21.50
C TYR A 73 2.79 -17.84 20.79
N ARG A 74 2.83 -18.94 21.56
CA ARG A 74 3.07 -20.28 21.01
C ARG A 74 1.79 -21.11 20.97
N MET A 75 1.16 -21.13 19.82
CA MET A 75 0.01 -21.98 19.57
C MET A 75 0.29 -22.93 18.40
N PRO A 76 -0.24 -24.18 18.42
CA PRO A 76 -0.18 -25.10 17.29
C PRO A 76 -0.87 -24.52 16.05
N GLN A 77 -0.37 -24.84 14.87
CA GLN A 77 -0.90 -24.45 13.55
C GLN A 77 -0.78 -22.96 13.19
N MET A 78 -0.90 -22.06 14.16
CA MET A 78 -0.84 -20.61 13.94
C MET A 78 -0.32 -19.95 15.21
N SER A 79 0.80 -19.25 15.14
CA SER A 79 1.34 -18.49 16.26
C SER A 79 0.45 -17.29 16.62
N GLY A 80 0.61 -16.74 17.84
CA GLY A 80 -0.12 -15.55 18.24
C GLY A 80 0.19 -14.33 17.37
N ILE A 81 1.42 -14.25 16.83
CA ILE A 81 1.81 -13.18 15.90
C ILE A 81 1.04 -13.32 14.59
N GLU A 82 1.04 -14.50 13.98
CA GLU A 82 0.29 -14.76 12.73
C GLU A 82 -1.21 -14.55 12.91
N PHE A 83 -1.76 -14.91 14.07
CA PHE A 83 -3.16 -14.61 14.41
C PHE A 83 -3.42 -13.09 14.49
N LEU A 84 -2.59 -12.35 15.25
CA LEU A 84 -2.76 -10.90 15.41
C LEU A 84 -2.56 -10.16 14.09
N GLU A 85 -1.66 -10.61 13.21
CA GLU A 85 -1.47 -10.07 11.87
C GLU A 85 -2.77 -10.17 11.04
N GLN A 86 -3.39 -11.36 11.00
CA GLN A 86 -4.64 -11.55 10.27
C GLN A 86 -5.84 -10.87 10.94
N ALA A 87 -5.84 -10.80 12.28
CA ALA A 87 -6.89 -10.11 13.03
C ALA A 87 -6.88 -8.59 12.81
N MET A 88 -5.73 -8.00 12.47
CA MET A 88 -5.62 -6.58 12.09
C MET A 88 -6.51 -6.23 10.89
N ASP A 89 -6.62 -7.11 9.91
CA ASP A 89 -7.46 -6.90 8.72
C ASP A 89 -8.96 -6.93 9.06
N LEU A 90 -9.31 -7.66 10.12
CA LEU A 90 -10.69 -7.76 10.59
C LEU A 90 -11.07 -6.62 11.54
N TYR A 91 -10.18 -6.28 12.49
CA TYR A 91 -10.39 -5.29 13.54
C TYR A 91 -9.16 -4.38 13.73
N PRO A 92 -8.88 -3.47 12.80
CA PRO A 92 -7.67 -2.62 12.83
C PRO A 92 -7.60 -1.69 14.06
N ALA A 93 -8.74 -1.32 14.63
CA ALA A 93 -8.81 -0.46 15.82
C ALA A 93 -8.62 -1.25 17.14
N ALA A 94 -8.71 -2.58 17.13
CA ALA A 94 -8.53 -3.38 18.33
C ALA A 94 -7.08 -3.30 18.82
N ARG A 95 -6.90 -3.16 20.16
CA ARG A 95 -5.59 -3.18 20.78
C ARG A 95 -5.08 -4.61 20.89
N ARG A 96 -3.79 -4.82 20.68
CA ARG A 96 -3.15 -6.12 20.51
C ARG A 96 -2.18 -6.40 21.63
N VAL A 97 -2.38 -7.52 22.32
CA VAL A 97 -1.56 -7.99 23.43
C VAL A 97 -1.06 -9.38 23.14
N LEU A 98 0.23 -9.61 23.29
CA LEU A 98 0.83 -10.94 23.22
C LEU A 98 1.14 -11.46 24.63
N LEU A 99 0.71 -12.67 24.94
CA LEU A 99 1.10 -13.40 26.15
C LEU A 99 2.34 -14.25 25.84
N THR A 100 3.38 -14.18 26.67
CA THR A 100 4.63 -14.92 26.44
C THR A 100 5.25 -15.42 27.74
N ALA A 101 6.00 -16.52 27.68
CA ALA A 101 6.82 -16.99 28.78
C ALA A 101 8.17 -16.25 28.81
N TYR A 102 8.82 -16.22 29.97
CA TYR A 102 10.04 -15.44 30.27
C TYR A 102 11.25 -15.70 29.33
N ALA A 103 11.25 -16.80 28.59
CA ALA A 103 12.37 -17.22 27.75
C ALA A 103 12.34 -16.63 26.30
N ASP A 104 11.28 -15.92 25.90
CA ASP A 104 11.03 -15.54 24.50
C ASP A 104 11.11 -14.03 24.26
N THR A 105 12.05 -13.33 24.91
CA THR A 105 12.25 -11.87 24.72
C THR A 105 12.56 -11.48 23.27
N HIS A 106 13.22 -12.34 22.49
CA HIS A 106 13.44 -12.10 21.06
C HIS A 106 12.14 -12.12 20.26
N ALA A 107 11.22 -13.02 20.58
CA ALA A 107 9.92 -13.12 19.96
C ALA A 107 9.01 -11.88 20.20
N ALA A 108 9.15 -11.28 21.39
CA ALA A 108 8.41 -10.04 21.71
C ALA A 108 8.91 -8.84 20.87
N ILE A 109 10.22 -8.79 20.58
CA ILE A 109 10.81 -7.74 19.73
C ILE A 109 10.35 -7.92 18.27
N ASP A 110 10.29 -9.15 17.77
CA ASP A 110 9.80 -9.45 16.43
C ASP A 110 8.31 -9.12 16.28
N ALA A 111 7.50 -9.41 17.30
CA ALA A 111 6.07 -9.08 17.32
C ALA A 111 5.77 -7.58 17.29
N ILE A 112 6.57 -6.75 17.95
CA ILE A 112 6.41 -5.28 17.95
C ILE A 112 6.51 -4.71 16.53
N ASN A 113 7.37 -5.30 15.69
CA ASN A 113 7.61 -4.80 14.35
C ASN A 113 6.63 -5.35 13.29
N VAL A 114 6.07 -6.53 13.51
CA VAL A 114 5.21 -7.22 12.52
C VAL A 114 3.74 -6.85 12.68
N VAL A 115 3.23 -6.82 13.93
CA VAL A 115 1.78 -6.72 14.18
C VAL A 115 1.35 -5.40 14.83
N ASP A 116 2.22 -4.39 14.88
CA ASP A 116 1.93 -3.12 15.59
C ASP A 116 1.39 -3.43 17.01
N LEU A 117 2.17 -4.23 17.75
CA LEU A 117 1.78 -4.75 19.06
C LEU A 117 1.72 -3.60 20.07
N ASP A 118 0.57 -3.45 20.72
CA ASP A 118 0.41 -2.41 21.74
C ASP A 118 1.12 -2.77 23.05
N HIS A 119 1.12 -4.06 23.41
CA HIS A 119 1.78 -4.51 24.64
C HIS A 119 2.09 -6.02 24.61
N TYR A 120 3.12 -6.44 25.37
CA TYR A 120 3.36 -7.84 25.69
C TYR A 120 3.26 -8.07 27.19
N LEU A 121 2.70 -9.20 27.59
CA LEU A 121 2.52 -9.60 28.97
C LEU A 121 3.26 -10.91 29.24
N LEU A 122 4.00 -10.94 30.34
CA LEU A 122 4.72 -12.13 30.78
C LEU A 122 3.81 -13.06 31.59
N LYS A 123 3.86 -14.34 31.29
CA LYS A 123 3.27 -15.41 32.12
C LYS A 123 4.25 -15.77 33.26
N PRO A 124 3.80 -15.90 34.53
CA PRO A 124 2.49 -15.62 35.08
C PRO A 124 2.29 -14.12 35.38
N TRP A 125 1.05 -13.64 35.24
CA TRP A 125 0.68 -12.23 35.49
C TRP A 125 0.17 -11.99 36.94
N ASP A 126 0.48 -12.90 37.88
CA ASP A 126 0.14 -12.72 39.29
C ASP A 126 1.03 -11.69 39.98
N PRO A 127 0.46 -10.82 40.84
CA PRO A 127 -0.96 -10.57 41.04
C PRO A 127 -1.56 -9.74 39.89
N PRO A 128 -2.78 -10.07 39.38
CA PRO A 128 -3.38 -9.40 38.22
C PRO A 128 -3.65 -7.91 38.45
N GLN A 129 -3.83 -7.47 39.70
CA GLN A 129 -4.02 -6.07 40.06
C GLN A 129 -2.79 -5.20 39.74
N GLU A 130 -1.60 -5.77 39.78
CA GLU A 130 -0.35 -5.04 39.55
C GLU A 130 0.16 -5.16 38.12
N LYS A 131 -0.02 -6.33 37.48
CA LYS A 131 0.64 -6.66 36.23
C LYS A 131 -0.31 -6.74 35.03
N PHE A 132 -1.59 -7.08 35.23
CA PHE A 132 -2.54 -7.34 34.15
C PHE A 132 -3.55 -6.22 33.95
N TYR A 133 -4.28 -5.85 35.02
CA TYR A 133 -5.33 -4.85 34.89
C TYR A 133 -4.82 -3.46 34.51
N PRO A 134 -3.69 -2.93 35.02
CA PRO A 134 -3.20 -1.61 34.60
C PRO A 134 -2.85 -1.55 33.10
N VAL A 135 -2.36 -2.66 32.53
CA VAL A 135 -2.07 -2.75 31.10
C VAL A 135 -3.37 -2.72 30.30
N ILE A 136 -4.32 -3.59 30.64
CA ILE A 136 -5.62 -3.65 29.93
C ILE A 136 -6.40 -2.35 30.08
N ASP A 137 -6.39 -1.71 31.25
CA ASP A 137 -7.03 -0.40 31.48
C ASP A 137 -6.41 0.67 30.56
N GLY A 138 -5.08 0.75 30.51
CA GLY A 138 -4.38 1.68 29.62
C GLY A 138 -4.71 1.46 28.14
N LEU A 139 -4.82 0.20 27.73
CA LEU A 139 -5.20 -0.16 26.34
C LEU A 139 -6.68 0.17 26.05
N LEU A 140 -7.57 -0.06 27.00
CA LEU A 140 -8.98 0.30 26.87
C LEU A 140 -9.19 1.82 26.83
N ASP A 141 -8.42 2.58 27.62
CA ASP A 141 -8.45 4.03 27.57
C ASP A 141 -7.88 4.55 26.25
N ALA A 142 -6.77 3.98 25.78
CA ALA A 142 -6.22 4.27 24.47
C ALA A 142 -7.16 3.86 23.31
N TRP A 143 -7.94 2.80 23.46
CA TRP A 143 -8.96 2.39 22.51
C TRP A 143 -10.16 3.34 22.51
N ARG A 144 -10.62 3.82 23.68
CA ARG A 144 -11.74 4.77 23.82
C ARG A 144 -11.37 6.17 23.36
N THR A 145 -10.11 6.60 23.61
CA THR A 145 -9.61 7.93 23.23
C THR A 145 -9.02 7.96 21.84
N ALA A 146 -8.73 6.80 21.24
CA ALA A 146 -8.51 6.75 19.82
C ALA A 146 -9.73 7.40 19.17
N PRO A 147 -9.56 8.41 18.29
CA PRO A 147 -10.69 8.92 17.55
C PRO A 147 -11.39 7.68 17.01
N GLU A 148 -12.67 7.49 17.35
CA GLU A 148 -13.51 6.54 16.66
C GLU A 148 -13.30 6.87 15.18
N ARG A 149 -12.42 6.15 14.53
CA ARG A 149 -12.56 5.99 13.09
C ARG A 149 -13.74 5.02 13.02
N PRO A 150 -14.94 5.53 12.75
CA PRO A 150 -16.00 4.65 12.31
C PRO A 150 -15.31 3.85 11.22
N ILE A 151 -15.48 2.54 11.17
CA ILE A 151 -15.04 1.78 9.99
C ILE A 151 -15.82 2.45 8.88
N PRO A 152 -15.19 3.24 8.01
CA PRO A 152 -15.93 3.98 7.01
C PRO A 152 -16.57 2.89 6.15
N HIS A 153 -17.87 2.78 6.22
CA HIS A 153 -18.62 1.85 5.39
C HIS A 153 -18.78 2.44 3.98
N THR A 154 -17.66 2.94 3.43
CA THR A 154 -17.60 3.28 2.02
C THR A 154 -17.90 2.03 1.23
N LYS A 155 -18.95 2.08 0.43
CA LYS A 155 -19.37 0.98 -0.44
C LYS A 155 -19.00 1.32 -1.85
N VAL A 156 -18.34 0.40 -2.52
CA VAL A 156 -18.03 0.50 -3.95
C VAL A 156 -18.87 -0.54 -4.67
N ILE A 157 -19.75 -0.09 -5.54
CA ILE A 157 -20.57 -0.95 -6.37
C ILE A 157 -20.09 -0.81 -7.81
N GLY A 158 -19.77 -1.94 -8.45
CA GLY A 158 -19.21 -1.89 -9.79
C GLY A 158 -19.16 -3.24 -10.47
N HIS A 159 -18.50 -3.29 -11.60
CA HIS A 159 -18.34 -4.52 -12.38
C HIS A 159 -16.89 -5.02 -12.26
N ARG A 160 -16.73 -6.34 -12.05
CA ARG A 160 -15.40 -6.97 -11.86
C ARG A 160 -14.43 -6.77 -13.04
N TRP A 161 -14.95 -6.57 -14.23
CA TRP A 161 -14.21 -6.36 -15.47
C TRP A 161 -14.25 -4.89 -15.93
N SER A 162 -14.44 -3.95 -15.02
CA SER A 162 -14.37 -2.52 -15.29
C SER A 162 -13.04 -1.95 -14.84
N GLU A 163 -12.29 -1.34 -15.78
CA GLU A 163 -11.02 -0.67 -15.48
C GLU A 163 -11.21 0.40 -14.39
N ARG A 164 -12.29 1.23 -14.51
CA ARG A 164 -12.53 2.28 -13.52
C ARG A 164 -12.92 1.72 -12.15
N SER A 165 -13.68 0.62 -12.10
CA SER A 165 -14.00 -0.07 -10.83
C SER A 165 -12.73 -0.57 -10.14
N TRP A 166 -11.80 -1.14 -10.91
CA TRP A 166 -10.50 -1.55 -10.40
C TRP A 166 -9.67 -0.35 -9.91
N GLN A 167 -9.56 0.73 -10.69
CA GLN A 167 -8.81 1.94 -10.32
C GLN A 167 -9.33 2.56 -9.02
N VAL A 168 -10.65 2.66 -8.85
CA VAL A 168 -11.26 3.18 -7.62
C VAL A 168 -10.90 2.31 -6.41
N ARG A 169 -10.98 1.00 -6.54
CA ARG A 169 -10.62 0.07 -5.47
C ARG A 169 -9.13 0.14 -5.12
N ASP A 170 -8.25 0.19 -6.13
CA ASP A 170 -6.80 0.35 -5.94
C ASP A 170 -6.48 1.70 -5.25
N PHE A 171 -7.12 2.79 -5.70
CA PHE A 171 -6.98 4.10 -5.08
C PHE A 171 -7.37 4.09 -3.60
N LEU A 172 -8.52 3.52 -3.25
CA LEU A 172 -9.00 3.44 -1.86
C LEU A 172 -8.07 2.59 -1.01
N ALA A 173 -7.69 1.39 -1.48
CA ALA A 173 -6.81 0.48 -0.77
C ALA A 173 -5.43 1.11 -0.51
N ARG A 174 -4.83 1.76 -1.50
CA ARG A 174 -3.50 2.39 -1.39
C ARG A 174 -3.48 3.61 -0.48
N ASN A 175 -4.61 4.32 -0.36
CA ASN A 175 -4.77 5.43 0.58
C ASN A 175 -5.23 4.99 1.97
N GLY A 176 -5.28 3.68 2.25
CA GLY A 176 -5.70 3.14 3.55
C GLY A 176 -7.19 3.38 3.85
N LEU A 177 -8.00 3.63 2.83
CA LEU A 177 -9.43 3.87 2.94
C LEU A 177 -10.16 2.53 2.84
N HIS A 178 -10.76 2.12 3.94
CA HIS A 178 -11.53 0.87 3.99
C HIS A 178 -12.83 0.98 3.18
N TYR A 179 -13.13 -0.05 2.41
CA TYR A 179 -14.36 -0.12 1.64
C TYR A 179 -14.91 -1.55 1.57
N SER A 180 -16.20 -1.67 1.31
CA SER A 180 -16.86 -2.93 0.96
C SER A 180 -17.14 -2.94 -0.54
N TRP A 181 -16.75 -4.04 -1.20
CA TRP A 181 -16.99 -4.23 -2.63
C TRP A 181 -18.27 -5.02 -2.88
N PHE A 182 -19.10 -4.55 -3.81
CA PHE A 182 -20.33 -5.19 -4.25
C PHE A 182 -20.34 -5.27 -5.77
N MET A 183 -20.69 -6.44 -6.28
CA MET A 183 -20.94 -6.61 -7.71
C MET A 183 -22.28 -5.98 -8.08
N ALA A 184 -22.29 -5.21 -9.17
CA ALA A 184 -23.51 -4.51 -9.60
C ALA A 184 -24.63 -5.44 -10.07
N ASP A 185 -24.25 -6.65 -10.51
CA ASP A 185 -25.13 -7.73 -10.98
C ASP A 185 -25.53 -8.72 -9.86
N ASP A 186 -25.03 -8.54 -8.64
CA ASP A 186 -25.47 -9.31 -7.46
C ASP A 186 -26.70 -8.64 -6.78
N PRO A 187 -27.58 -9.41 -6.11
CA PRO A 187 -28.79 -8.87 -5.47
C PRO A 187 -28.51 -7.74 -4.46
N ASP A 188 -27.39 -7.80 -3.75
CA ASP A 188 -26.97 -6.74 -2.81
C ASP A 188 -26.49 -5.49 -3.53
N GLY A 189 -25.75 -5.64 -4.64
CA GLY A 189 -25.32 -4.54 -5.49
C GLY A 189 -26.51 -3.82 -6.14
N GLU A 190 -27.44 -4.54 -6.73
CA GLU A 190 -28.66 -3.98 -7.32
C GLU A 190 -29.48 -3.19 -6.28
N ARG A 191 -29.64 -3.75 -5.08
CA ARG A 191 -30.35 -3.08 -3.98
C ARG A 191 -29.65 -1.78 -3.57
N LEU A 192 -28.31 -1.78 -3.49
CA LEU A 192 -27.51 -0.59 -3.14
C LEU A 192 -27.57 0.46 -4.23
N LEU A 193 -27.47 0.10 -5.52
CA LEU A 193 -27.62 1.03 -6.64
C LEU A 193 -28.99 1.71 -6.62
N LYS A 194 -30.06 0.94 -6.43
CA LYS A 194 -31.41 1.47 -6.31
C LYS A 194 -31.56 2.41 -5.11
N ALA A 195 -31.00 2.05 -3.97
CA ALA A 195 -31.02 2.90 -2.77
C ALA A 195 -30.22 4.20 -2.94
N ALA A 196 -29.13 4.16 -3.72
CA ALA A 196 -28.30 5.31 -4.06
C ALA A 196 -28.90 6.18 -5.19
N GLY A 197 -30.02 5.77 -5.80
CA GLY A 197 -30.61 6.47 -6.94
C GLY A 197 -29.74 6.42 -8.20
N ALA A 198 -28.85 5.42 -8.30
CA ALA A 198 -27.94 5.22 -9.41
C ALA A 198 -28.37 4.04 -10.28
N ASP A 199 -28.00 4.07 -11.57
CA ASP A 199 -28.26 2.98 -12.50
C ASP A 199 -27.00 2.10 -12.69
N CYS A 200 -27.20 0.91 -13.26
CA CYS A 200 -26.11 -0.03 -13.54
C CYS A 200 -25.30 0.32 -14.80
N LEU A 201 -25.63 1.38 -15.52
CA LEU A 201 -24.95 1.78 -16.76
C LEU A 201 -23.72 2.65 -16.50
N ARG A 202 -23.68 3.32 -15.35
CA ARG A 202 -22.61 4.25 -14.96
C ARG A 202 -21.90 3.77 -13.69
N LEU A 203 -20.88 2.96 -13.87
CA LEU A 203 -20.14 2.30 -12.80
C LEU A 203 -18.65 2.68 -12.80
N PRO A 204 -17.99 2.68 -11.64
CA PRO A 204 -18.49 2.32 -10.32
C PRO A 204 -19.28 3.44 -9.65
N VAL A 205 -20.16 3.03 -8.73
CA VAL A 205 -20.81 3.93 -7.78
C VAL A 205 -20.15 3.78 -6.42
N VAL A 206 -19.75 4.89 -5.82
CA VAL A 206 -19.19 4.93 -4.48
C VAL A 206 -20.17 5.63 -3.55
N VAL A 207 -20.57 4.94 -2.49
CA VAL A 207 -21.43 5.51 -1.45
C VAL A 207 -20.61 5.67 -0.18
N THR A 208 -20.45 6.90 0.27
CA THR A 208 -19.67 7.21 1.48
C THR A 208 -20.49 6.90 2.74
N GLU A 209 -19.82 6.86 3.89
CA GLU A 209 -20.49 6.72 5.19
C GLU A 209 -21.51 7.84 5.46
N ARG A 210 -21.25 9.04 4.96
CA ARG A 210 -22.13 10.20 5.11
C ARG A 210 -23.36 10.13 4.19
N GLY A 211 -23.42 9.12 3.30
CA GLY A 211 -24.48 8.96 2.33
C GLY A 211 -24.26 9.69 1.01
N ASP A 212 -23.08 10.33 0.82
CA ASP A 212 -22.74 10.93 -0.47
C ASP A 212 -22.59 9.84 -1.52
N THR A 213 -23.20 10.05 -2.69
CA THR A 213 -23.15 9.12 -3.81
C THR A 213 -22.32 9.72 -4.95
N LEU A 214 -21.25 9.05 -5.33
CA LEU A 214 -20.38 9.42 -6.44
C LEU A 214 -20.55 8.38 -7.56
N VAL A 215 -20.87 8.84 -8.76
CA VAL A 215 -21.03 8.01 -9.96
C VAL A 215 -19.84 8.20 -10.87
N GLU A 216 -19.12 7.14 -11.20
CA GLU A 216 -17.87 7.16 -11.98
C GLU A 216 -16.87 8.23 -11.47
N PRO A 217 -16.61 8.29 -10.15
CA PRO A 217 -15.80 9.37 -9.60
C PRO A 217 -14.37 9.37 -10.15
N THR A 218 -13.80 10.56 -10.30
CA THR A 218 -12.34 10.72 -10.50
C THR A 218 -11.60 10.53 -9.19
N ASP A 219 -10.27 10.31 -9.23
CA ASP A 219 -9.45 10.19 -8.03
C ASP A 219 -9.49 11.47 -7.19
N ALA A 220 -9.55 12.64 -7.83
CA ALA A 220 -9.67 13.93 -7.15
C ALA A 220 -11.00 14.06 -6.40
N GLN A 221 -12.13 13.66 -7.02
CA GLN A 221 -13.44 13.66 -6.37
C GLN A 221 -13.48 12.69 -5.18
N LEU A 222 -12.87 11.49 -5.32
CA LEU A 222 -12.76 10.53 -4.22
C LEU A 222 -11.94 11.11 -3.07
N ALA A 223 -10.77 11.68 -3.37
CA ALA A 223 -9.89 12.26 -2.39
C ALA A 223 -10.59 13.38 -1.58
N ASP A 224 -11.23 14.30 -2.27
CA ASP A 224 -11.94 15.43 -1.66
C ASP A 224 -13.12 14.95 -0.80
N THR A 225 -13.99 14.08 -1.34
CA THR A 225 -15.17 13.58 -0.62
C THR A 225 -14.80 12.72 0.59
N LEU A 226 -13.70 11.96 0.51
CA LEU A 226 -13.24 11.08 1.60
C LEU A 226 -12.28 11.76 2.56
N GLY A 227 -12.04 13.08 2.41
CA GLY A 227 -11.30 13.90 3.35
C GLY A 227 -9.79 13.75 3.28
N LEU A 228 -9.25 13.33 2.12
CA LEU A 228 -7.81 13.42 1.88
C LEU A 228 -7.43 14.88 1.59
N THR A 229 -6.20 15.25 1.96
CA THR A 229 -5.69 16.59 1.67
C THR A 229 -5.37 16.70 0.18
N THR A 230 -6.11 17.54 -0.53
CA THR A 230 -5.97 17.76 -1.99
C THR A 230 -5.47 19.15 -2.34
N THR A 231 -5.57 20.10 -1.40
CA THR A 231 -5.23 21.51 -1.63
C THR A 231 -4.10 21.94 -0.70
N PRO A 232 -3.02 22.53 -1.22
CA PRO A 232 -1.95 23.10 -0.41
C PRO A 232 -2.45 24.22 0.50
N SER A 233 -1.96 24.26 1.74
CA SER A 233 -2.32 25.28 2.72
C SER A 233 -1.60 26.61 2.49
N GLN A 234 -0.51 26.61 1.71
CA GLN A 234 0.32 27.75 1.41
C GLN A 234 0.60 27.88 -0.10
N GLU A 235 0.87 29.08 -0.56
CA GLU A 235 1.27 29.34 -1.95
C GLU A 235 2.79 29.21 -2.15
N PHE A 236 3.58 29.34 -1.07
CA PHE A 236 5.03 29.31 -1.12
C PHE A 236 5.64 28.45 -0.01
N TYR A 237 6.53 27.53 -0.40
CA TYR A 237 7.23 26.60 0.47
C TYR A 237 8.75 26.78 0.38
N ASP A 238 9.49 26.22 1.34
CA ASP A 238 10.94 26.11 1.23
C ASP A 238 11.33 24.96 0.31
N LEU A 239 10.53 23.87 0.35
CA LEU A 239 10.76 22.65 -0.41
C LEU A 239 9.44 22.06 -0.93
N ILE A 240 9.38 21.82 -2.25
CA ILE A 240 8.37 20.95 -2.87
C ILE A 240 9.01 19.59 -3.20
N VAL A 241 8.36 18.51 -2.79
CA VAL A 241 8.72 17.14 -3.16
C VAL A 241 7.65 16.60 -4.10
N ILE A 242 8.03 16.15 -5.30
CA ILE A 242 7.10 15.62 -6.31
C ILE A 242 7.25 14.11 -6.39
N GLY A 243 6.23 13.39 -5.92
CA GLY A 243 6.17 11.93 -5.83
C GLY A 243 6.30 11.42 -4.42
N GLY A 244 5.33 10.62 -3.98
CA GLY A 244 5.21 10.05 -2.62
C GLY A 244 5.76 8.63 -2.49
N GLY A 245 6.72 8.23 -3.35
CA GLY A 245 7.47 6.98 -3.18
C GLY A 245 8.48 7.03 -2.03
N PRO A 246 9.28 5.96 -1.81
CA PRO A 246 10.24 5.91 -0.70
C PRO A 246 11.22 7.09 -0.67
N ALA A 247 11.70 7.56 -1.82
CA ALA A 247 12.59 8.72 -1.91
C ALA A 247 11.88 10.01 -1.49
N GLY A 248 10.67 10.25 -2.00
CA GLY A 248 9.90 11.43 -1.66
C GLY A 248 9.43 11.47 -0.22
N LEU A 249 8.98 10.33 0.32
CA LEU A 249 8.61 10.23 1.74
C LEU A 249 9.83 10.49 2.65
N ALA A 250 11.00 9.94 2.31
CA ALA A 250 12.23 10.26 3.04
C ALA A 250 12.57 11.76 2.96
N ALA A 251 12.51 12.36 1.77
CA ALA A 251 12.73 13.80 1.60
C ALA A 251 11.71 14.63 2.41
N ALA A 252 10.45 14.23 2.46
CA ALA A 252 9.43 14.92 3.25
C ALA A 252 9.70 14.82 4.75
N VAL A 253 10.08 13.61 5.25
CA VAL A 253 10.44 13.40 6.66
C VAL A 253 11.62 14.29 7.06
N TYR A 254 12.71 14.24 6.30
CA TYR A 254 13.93 15.00 6.64
C TYR A 254 13.72 16.50 6.42
N GLY A 255 13.08 16.93 5.32
CA GLY A 255 12.79 18.33 5.07
C GLY A 255 12.00 18.98 6.21
N ALA A 256 10.91 18.35 6.63
CA ALA A 256 10.09 18.85 7.72
C ALA A 256 10.80 18.75 9.09
N SER A 257 11.48 17.65 9.38
CA SER A 257 12.18 17.47 10.66
C SER A 257 13.38 18.42 10.84
N GLU A 258 13.96 18.90 9.75
CA GLU A 258 15.04 19.88 9.73
C GLU A 258 14.56 21.33 9.59
N GLY A 259 13.24 21.55 9.68
CA GLY A 259 12.60 22.88 9.79
C GLY A 259 12.25 23.55 8.47
N LEU A 260 12.34 22.86 7.34
CA LEU A 260 11.84 23.38 6.06
C LEU A 260 10.32 23.28 5.98
N ARG A 261 9.64 24.31 5.52
CA ARG A 261 8.23 24.22 5.12
C ARG A 261 8.14 23.33 3.89
N THR A 262 7.80 22.08 4.11
CA THR A 262 7.86 21.02 3.10
C THR A 262 6.47 20.57 2.69
N VAL A 263 6.20 20.56 1.39
CA VAL A 263 4.99 19.95 0.81
C VAL A 263 5.39 18.80 -0.12
N LEU A 264 4.71 17.66 0.01
CA LEU A 264 4.82 16.53 -0.88
C LEU A 264 3.57 16.44 -1.75
N ILE A 265 3.76 16.33 -3.06
CA ILE A 265 2.69 16.19 -4.05
C ILE A 265 2.69 14.77 -4.60
N GLU A 266 1.58 14.06 -4.43
CA GLU A 266 1.42 12.71 -4.96
C GLU A 266 0.18 12.63 -5.86
N ARG A 267 0.36 11.97 -7.00
CA ARG A 267 -0.68 11.86 -8.02
C ARG A 267 -1.81 10.90 -7.61
N THR A 268 -1.50 9.82 -6.91
CA THR A 268 -2.45 8.74 -6.62
C THR A 268 -2.48 8.42 -5.12
N ALA A 269 -1.40 7.84 -4.61
CA ALA A 269 -1.26 7.44 -3.22
C ALA A 269 0.21 7.29 -2.84
N THR A 270 0.54 7.60 -1.58
CA THR A 270 1.89 7.44 -1.05
C THR A 270 2.36 5.98 -1.08
N GLY A 271 3.69 5.79 -1.09
CA GLY A 271 4.34 4.49 -1.17
C GLY A 271 4.89 4.15 -2.57
N GLY A 272 4.39 4.78 -3.63
CA GLY A 272 4.85 4.55 -4.99
C GLY A 272 4.73 3.07 -5.38
N GLN A 273 5.67 2.56 -6.17
CA GLN A 273 5.72 1.13 -6.53
C GLN A 273 6.09 0.22 -5.35
N ALA A 274 6.92 0.70 -4.42
CA ALA A 274 7.26 -0.07 -3.24
C ALA A 274 6.03 -0.38 -2.37
N GLY A 275 5.08 0.56 -2.28
CA GLY A 275 3.82 0.38 -1.55
C GLY A 275 2.94 -0.77 -2.08
N GLN A 276 3.13 -1.17 -3.34
CA GLN A 276 2.40 -2.28 -3.97
C GLN A 276 3.07 -3.65 -3.76
N SER A 277 4.27 -3.68 -3.17
CA SER A 277 4.98 -4.94 -2.90
C SER A 277 4.33 -5.68 -1.74
N SER A 278 3.97 -6.93 -1.94
CA SER A 278 3.40 -7.80 -0.90
C SER A 278 4.35 -7.96 0.28
N ARG A 279 5.65 -8.07 -0.01
CA ARG A 279 6.72 -8.21 0.99
C ARG A 279 8.04 -7.67 0.46
N ILE A 280 8.71 -6.85 1.25
CA ILE A 280 10.06 -6.34 1.01
C ILE A 280 10.97 -7.02 2.02
N GLU A 281 11.78 -7.99 1.57
CA GLU A 281 12.60 -8.82 2.45
C GLU A 281 14.02 -8.27 2.66
N ASN A 282 14.46 -7.36 1.81
CA ASN A 282 15.82 -6.82 1.80
C ASN A 282 15.90 -5.37 2.26
N TYR A 283 14.92 -4.89 3.02
CA TYR A 283 15.00 -3.59 3.68
C TYR A 283 15.58 -3.76 5.08
N LEU A 284 16.67 -3.04 5.35
CA LEU A 284 17.41 -3.15 6.59
C LEU A 284 16.54 -2.84 7.82
N GLY A 285 16.64 -3.67 8.87
CA GLY A 285 15.87 -3.52 10.11
C GLY A 285 14.59 -4.36 10.16
N PHE A 286 14.27 -5.10 9.08
CA PHE A 286 13.09 -5.97 9.00
C PHE A 286 13.53 -7.40 8.63
N PRO A 287 13.99 -8.22 9.59
CA PRO A 287 14.53 -9.56 9.32
C PRO A 287 13.49 -10.49 8.68
N ASP A 288 12.22 -10.34 9.03
CA ASP A 288 11.11 -11.10 8.47
C ASP A 288 10.45 -10.43 7.26
N GLY A 289 11.06 -9.34 6.76
CA GLY A 289 10.47 -8.50 5.73
C GLY A 289 9.33 -7.62 6.26
N VAL A 290 8.85 -6.73 5.42
CA VAL A 290 7.73 -5.83 5.71
C VAL A 290 6.88 -5.67 4.45
N SER A 291 5.55 -5.53 4.57
CA SER A 291 4.74 -5.20 3.40
C SER A 291 5.04 -3.77 2.94
N GLY A 292 5.03 -3.57 1.61
CA GLY A 292 5.28 -2.24 1.05
C GLY A 292 4.28 -1.21 1.54
N GLY A 293 3.01 -1.59 1.68
CA GLY A 293 1.95 -0.74 2.21
C GLY A 293 2.19 -0.31 3.66
N GLN A 294 2.59 -1.24 4.53
CA GLN A 294 2.93 -0.93 5.93
C GLN A 294 4.13 0.00 6.03
N LEU A 295 5.18 -0.24 5.24
CA LEU A 295 6.36 0.62 5.22
C LEU A 295 6.01 2.04 4.76
N ALA A 296 5.20 2.16 3.71
CA ALA A 296 4.73 3.44 3.19
C ALA A 296 3.87 4.21 4.20
N GLU A 297 2.95 3.52 4.86
CA GLU A 297 2.07 4.13 5.87
C GLU A 297 2.85 4.64 7.09
N ARG A 298 3.85 3.88 7.56
CA ARG A 298 4.74 4.32 8.64
C ARG A 298 5.52 5.58 8.24
N ALA A 299 6.07 5.62 7.01
CA ALA A 299 6.79 6.77 6.50
C ALA A 299 5.88 7.99 6.31
N ARG A 300 4.64 7.81 5.82
CA ARG A 300 3.63 8.85 5.70
C ARG A 300 3.33 9.50 7.06
N ARG A 301 2.99 8.68 8.06
CA ARG A 301 2.73 9.16 9.44
C ARG A 301 3.94 9.87 10.03
N GLN A 302 5.14 9.41 9.71
CA GLN A 302 6.37 10.05 10.18
C GLN A 302 6.56 11.43 9.55
N ALA A 303 6.28 11.60 8.26
CA ALA A 303 6.35 12.89 7.58
C ALA A 303 5.31 13.88 8.15
N GLU A 304 4.07 13.43 8.34
CA GLU A 304 2.99 14.22 8.95
C GLU A 304 3.34 14.64 10.40
N LYS A 305 3.90 13.72 11.19
CA LYS A 305 4.34 13.99 12.56
C LYS A 305 5.34 15.15 12.63
N PHE A 306 6.22 15.29 11.65
CA PHE A 306 7.19 16.39 11.58
C PHE A 306 6.62 17.64 10.91
N GLY A 307 5.38 17.61 10.42
CA GLY A 307 4.69 18.76 9.84
C GLY A 307 4.86 18.91 8.33
N ALA A 308 5.31 17.86 7.62
CA ALA A 308 5.22 17.85 6.16
C ALA A 308 3.76 17.83 5.72
N GLU A 309 3.41 18.66 4.75
CA GLU A 309 2.09 18.66 4.14
C GLU A 309 2.08 17.67 2.97
N LEU A 310 1.13 16.72 2.98
CA LEU A 310 1.01 15.70 1.94
C LEU A 310 -0.26 15.93 1.14
N ILE A 311 -0.09 16.26 -0.13
CA ILE A 311 -1.19 16.51 -1.08
C ILE A 311 -1.36 15.28 -1.95
N THR A 312 -2.54 14.70 -1.92
CA THR A 312 -2.90 13.47 -2.67
C THR A 312 -3.81 13.81 -3.85
N ALA A 313 -3.84 12.92 -4.84
CA ALA A 313 -4.66 13.02 -6.05
C ALA A 313 -4.37 14.28 -6.89
N ARG A 314 -3.13 14.77 -6.87
CA ARG A 314 -2.74 15.97 -7.61
C ARG A 314 -1.54 15.71 -8.53
N THR A 315 -1.71 15.99 -9.80
CA THR A 315 -0.70 15.71 -10.84
C THR A 315 0.06 16.98 -11.22
N ALA A 316 1.39 16.97 -11.02
CA ALA A 316 2.28 18.00 -11.55
C ALA A 316 2.41 17.85 -13.08
N THR A 317 2.27 18.94 -13.81
CA THR A 317 2.28 18.99 -15.29
C THR A 317 3.36 19.87 -15.87
N ALA A 318 3.92 20.81 -15.10
CA ALA A 318 5.05 21.64 -15.52
C ALA A 318 5.87 22.11 -14.33
N LEU A 319 7.15 22.35 -14.58
CA LEU A 319 8.09 23.01 -13.69
C LEU A 319 8.65 24.24 -14.37
N GLU A 320 8.43 25.40 -13.80
CA GLU A 320 8.94 26.68 -14.31
C GLU A 320 10.04 27.20 -13.38
N VAL A 321 11.07 27.78 -13.99
CA VAL A 321 12.25 28.30 -13.29
C VAL A 321 12.32 29.81 -13.52
N ASN A 322 12.10 30.58 -12.48
CA ASN A 322 12.07 32.05 -12.55
C ASN A 322 13.04 32.66 -11.50
N GLY A 323 14.30 32.81 -11.84
CA GLY A 323 15.32 33.25 -10.90
C GLY A 323 15.52 32.25 -9.76
N ALA A 324 15.35 32.71 -8.51
CA ALA A 324 15.40 31.86 -7.32
C ALA A 324 14.11 31.06 -7.05
N LYS A 325 13.05 31.32 -7.82
CA LYS A 325 11.75 30.72 -7.63
C LYS A 325 11.54 29.52 -8.54
N ARG A 326 10.98 28.43 -8.02
CA ARG A 326 10.54 27.22 -8.71
C ARG A 326 9.03 27.14 -8.61
N THR A 327 8.32 27.17 -9.74
CA THR A 327 6.87 27.05 -9.79
C THR A 327 6.47 25.68 -10.33
N VAL A 328 5.70 24.94 -9.57
CA VAL A 328 5.11 23.66 -10.00
C VAL A 328 3.65 23.90 -10.38
N ARG A 329 3.27 23.56 -11.62
CA ARG A 329 1.89 23.64 -12.11
C ARG A 329 1.20 22.30 -12.04
N PHE A 330 -0.09 22.32 -11.86
CA PHE A 330 -0.94 21.13 -11.75
C PHE A 330 -1.91 20.99 -12.92
N ALA A 331 -2.39 19.77 -13.12
CA ALA A 331 -3.36 19.46 -14.18
C ALA A 331 -4.70 20.19 -14.02
N ASP A 332 -5.07 20.58 -12.80
CA ASP A 332 -6.28 21.36 -12.47
C ASP A 332 -6.12 22.88 -12.71
N GLY A 333 -4.96 23.32 -13.21
CA GLY A 333 -4.64 24.72 -13.47
C GLY A 333 -4.04 25.48 -12.29
N GLY A 334 -3.98 24.89 -11.09
CA GLY A 334 -3.33 25.48 -9.91
C GLY A 334 -1.80 25.43 -10.00
N SER A 335 -1.14 26.20 -9.13
CA SER A 335 0.33 26.16 -8.98
C SER A 335 0.76 26.47 -7.56
N ILE A 336 1.96 26.03 -7.19
CA ILE A 336 2.66 26.41 -5.96
C ILE A 336 4.11 26.76 -6.27
N ASP A 337 4.68 27.57 -5.41
CA ASP A 337 6.04 28.07 -5.54
C ASP A 337 6.95 27.55 -4.43
N ALA A 338 8.24 27.38 -4.71
CA ALA A 338 9.23 27.08 -3.69
C ALA A 338 10.63 27.62 -4.04
N HIS A 339 11.51 27.59 -3.04
CA HIS A 339 12.95 27.81 -3.26
C HIS A 339 13.62 26.62 -3.93
N ALA A 340 13.25 25.38 -3.53
CA ALA A 340 13.83 24.16 -4.06
C ALA A 340 12.75 23.11 -4.37
N VAL A 341 13.07 22.24 -5.34
CA VAL A 341 12.20 21.11 -5.75
C VAL A 341 13.01 19.82 -5.76
N ILE A 342 12.44 18.75 -5.19
CA ILE A 342 12.95 17.39 -5.32
C ILE A 342 12.01 16.59 -6.22
N LEU A 343 12.53 16.12 -7.35
CA LEU A 343 11.87 15.20 -8.28
C LEU A 343 12.04 13.78 -7.77
N ALA A 344 10.98 13.18 -7.21
CA ALA A 344 10.95 11.82 -6.68
C ALA A 344 9.85 10.99 -7.36
N THR A 345 9.55 11.29 -8.63
CA THR A 345 8.41 10.75 -9.39
C THR A 345 8.56 9.27 -9.75
N GLY A 346 9.74 8.68 -9.48
CA GLY A 346 10.02 7.28 -9.71
C GLY A 346 9.85 6.87 -11.17
N VAL A 347 9.33 5.66 -11.37
CA VAL A 347 9.11 5.07 -12.69
C VAL A 347 7.70 4.48 -12.78
N ALA A 348 7.18 4.33 -14.00
CA ALA A 348 5.93 3.63 -14.26
C ALA A 348 6.18 2.34 -15.03
N TYR A 349 5.32 1.35 -14.87
CA TYR A 349 5.42 0.11 -15.61
C TYR A 349 5.40 0.36 -17.12
N ARG A 350 6.29 -0.33 -17.83
CA ARG A 350 6.30 -0.32 -19.28
C ARG A 350 5.08 -1.06 -19.81
N GLN A 351 4.46 -0.48 -20.83
CA GLN A 351 3.37 -1.14 -21.54
C GLN A 351 3.92 -2.35 -22.31
N LEU A 352 3.24 -3.49 -22.20
CA LEU A 352 3.56 -4.68 -23.00
C LEU A 352 3.10 -4.43 -24.45
N PRO A 353 4.01 -4.49 -25.43
CA PRO A 353 3.66 -4.23 -26.84
C PRO A 353 2.96 -5.43 -27.49
N ALA A 354 2.06 -6.09 -26.79
CA ALA A 354 1.27 -7.20 -27.29
C ALA A 354 -0.13 -6.70 -27.69
N GLU A 355 -0.63 -7.18 -28.83
CA GLU A 355 -1.95 -6.81 -29.36
C GLU A 355 -3.06 -7.10 -28.33
N GLY A 356 -4.02 -6.20 -28.15
CA GLY A 356 -5.16 -6.33 -27.24
C GLY A 356 -4.86 -6.05 -25.77
N CYS A 357 -3.60 -5.93 -25.33
CA CYS A 357 -3.27 -5.69 -23.94
C CYS A 357 -3.76 -4.33 -23.42
N GLY A 358 -3.67 -3.29 -24.25
CA GLY A 358 -4.13 -1.94 -23.87
C GLY A 358 -5.64 -1.89 -23.62
N GLU A 359 -6.41 -2.53 -24.49
CA GLU A 359 -7.87 -2.57 -24.43
C GLU A 359 -8.40 -3.40 -23.25
N LEU A 360 -7.62 -4.40 -22.83
CA LEU A 360 -7.96 -5.29 -21.72
C LEU A 360 -7.33 -4.87 -20.38
N THR A 361 -6.68 -3.72 -20.31
CA THR A 361 -6.14 -3.18 -19.05
C THR A 361 -7.26 -2.95 -18.06
N GLY A 362 -7.09 -3.46 -16.80
CA GLY A 362 -8.14 -3.46 -15.78
C GLY A 362 -9.25 -4.51 -16.00
N ARG A 363 -9.25 -5.20 -17.14
CA ARG A 363 -10.21 -6.24 -17.50
C ARG A 363 -9.54 -7.60 -17.71
N GLY A 364 -8.64 -7.95 -16.79
CA GLY A 364 -7.83 -9.16 -16.81
C GLY A 364 -6.36 -8.94 -17.17
N VAL A 365 -5.98 -7.78 -17.70
CA VAL A 365 -4.58 -7.37 -17.91
C VAL A 365 -4.22 -6.31 -16.88
N TYR A 366 -3.19 -6.57 -16.06
CA TYR A 366 -2.80 -5.69 -14.96
C TYR A 366 -1.30 -5.39 -14.99
N TYR A 367 -0.94 -4.14 -14.78
CA TYR A 367 0.45 -3.71 -14.62
C TYR A 367 0.75 -3.55 -13.13
N GLY A 368 1.49 -4.48 -12.54
CA GLY A 368 1.63 -4.59 -11.09
C GLY A 368 0.36 -5.16 -10.45
N ALA A 369 -0.14 -4.52 -9.40
CA ALA A 369 -1.46 -4.74 -8.77
C ALA A 369 -1.78 -6.19 -8.30
N ALA A 370 -0.78 -7.08 -8.18
CA ALA A 370 -1.01 -8.46 -7.76
C ALA A 370 -1.71 -8.57 -6.40
N VAL A 371 -1.45 -7.63 -5.49
CA VAL A 371 -2.03 -7.62 -4.14
C VAL A 371 -3.51 -7.24 -4.16
N SER A 372 -3.87 -6.20 -4.91
CA SER A 372 -5.25 -5.68 -4.94
C SER A 372 -6.25 -6.60 -5.64
N VAL A 373 -5.77 -7.55 -6.46
CA VAL A 373 -6.62 -8.43 -7.29
C VAL A 373 -6.49 -9.91 -6.89
N ALA A 374 -5.59 -10.25 -5.95
CA ALA A 374 -5.28 -11.65 -5.63
C ALA A 374 -6.50 -12.48 -5.19
N SER A 375 -7.38 -11.94 -4.36
CA SER A 375 -8.59 -12.62 -3.91
C SER A 375 -9.55 -13.00 -5.05
N GLU A 376 -9.48 -12.28 -6.16
CA GLU A 376 -10.27 -12.57 -7.35
C GLU A 376 -9.65 -13.65 -8.25
N CYS A 377 -8.40 -14.05 -7.96
CA CYS A 377 -7.70 -15.13 -8.65
C CYS A 377 -8.02 -16.52 -8.10
N ALA A 378 -8.86 -16.61 -7.07
CA ALA A 378 -9.18 -17.87 -6.41
C ALA A 378 -9.72 -18.91 -7.42
N GLY A 379 -9.00 -20.05 -7.51
CA GLY A 379 -9.37 -21.13 -8.42
C GLY A 379 -9.06 -20.90 -9.90
N GLU A 380 -8.47 -19.75 -10.30
CA GLU A 380 -8.14 -19.41 -11.68
C GLU A 380 -6.69 -19.77 -12.07
N GLU A 381 -6.45 -19.90 -13.36
CA GLU A 381 -5.12 -20.00 -13.93
C GLU A 381 -4.65 -18.60 -14.32
N VAL A 382 -3.54 -18.14 -13.72
CA VAL A 382 -3.02 -16.79 -13.91
C VAL A 382 -1.64 -16.79 -14.55
N TYR A 383 -1.33 -15.74 -15.30
CA TYR A 383 -0.05 -15.57 -15.96
C TYR A 383 0.68 -14.34 -15.39
N VAL A 384 1.98 -14.50 -15.16
CA VAL A 384 2.88 -13.41 -14.70
C VAL A 384 3.95 -13.20 -15.77
N VAL A 385 3.98 -12.04 -16.41
CA VAL A 385 4.94 -11.72 -17.48
C VAL A 385 6.10 -10.93 -16.89
N GLY A 386 7.29 -11.52 -16.91
CA GLY A 386 8.52 -10.92 -16.39
C GLY A 386 9.44 -11.92 -15.72
N GLY A 387 10.74 -11.63 -15.67
CA GLY A 387 11.76 -12.54 -15.13
C GLY A 387 12.55 -11.96 -13.94
N ALA A 388 12.18 -10.80 -13.39
CA ALA A 388 12.89 -10.16 -12.28
C ALA A 388 12.16 -10.34 -10.94
N ASN A 389 12.74 -9.84 -9.83
CA ASN A 389 12.24 -10.02 -8.47
C ASN A 389 10.76 -9.64 -8.31
N SER A 390 10.29 -8.56 -8.94
CA SER A 390 8.88 -8.14 -8.84
C SER A 390 7.92 -9.18 -9.41
N ALA A 391 8.28 -9.82 -10.54
CA ALA A 391 7.49 -10.91 -11.11
C ALA A 391 7.48 -12.15 -10.22
N GLY A 392 8.63 -12.52 -9.65
CA GLY A 392 8.75 -13.64 -8.72
C GLY A 392 7.95 -13.42 -7.44
N GLN A 393 8.03 -12.25 -6.83
CA GLN A 393 7.24 -11.90 -5.63
C GLN A 393 5.73 -11.93 -5.92
N ALA A 394 5.31 -11.40 -7.07
CA ALA A 394 3.91 -11.46 -7.49
C ALA A 394 3.44 -12.90 -7.69
N ALA A 395 4.24 -13.74 -8.36
CA ALA A 395 3.92 -15.15 -8.57
C ALA A 395 3.79 -15.91 -7.23
N MET A 396 4.72 -15.70 -6.30
CA MET A 396 4.67 -16.29 -4.96
C MET A 396 3.42 -15.84 -4.18
N TYR A 397 3.02 -14.57 -4.31
CA TYR A 397 1.83 -14.06 -3.66
C TYR A 397 0.56 -14.64 -4.28
N LEU A 398 0.42 -14.58 -5.59
CA LEU A 398 -0.74 -15.09 -6.33
C LEU A 398 -0.91 -16.60 -6.19
N SER A 399 0.19 -17.37 -6.02
CA SER A 399 0.14 -18.82 -5.85
C SER A 399 -0.60 -19.28 -4.58
N ARG A 400 -0.89 -18.38 -3.66
CA ARG A 400 -1.65 -18.69 -2.43
C ARG A 400 -3.15 -18.84 -2.72
N GLU A 401 -3.65 -18.12 -3.72
CA GLU A 401 -5.08 -18.03 -4.06
C GLU A 401 -5.39 -18.72 -5.40
N ALA A 402 -4.51 -18.54 -6.39
CA ALA A 402 -4.69 -19.06 -7.73
C ALA A 402 -4.55 -20.59 -7.80
N LYS A 403 -5.32 -21.23 -8.69
CA LYS A 403 -5.17 -22.66 -9.03
C LYS A 403 -3.76 -22.96 -9.55
N SER A 404 -3.28 -22.13 -10.47
CA SER A 404 -1.92 -22.22 -11.01
C SER A 404 -1.42 -20.84 -11.42
N VAL A 405 -0.09 -20.64 -11.34
CA VAL A 405 0.60 -19.44 -11.79
C VAL A 405 1.65 -19.83 -12.83
N THR A 406 1.58 -19.24 -14.03
CA THR A 406 2.60 -19.41 -15.06
C THR A 406 3.43 -18.14 -15.19
N ILE A 407 4.73 -18.22 -14.91
CA ILE A 407 5.67 -17.12 -15.13
C ILE A 407 6.19 -17.22 -16.56
N VAL A 408 5.95 -16.18 -17.38
CA VAL A 408 6.40 -16.07 -18.77
C VAL A 408 7.64 -15.20 -18.83
N VAL A 409 8.76 -15.77 -19.27
CA VAL A 409 10.08 -15.15 -19.27
C VAL A 409 10.65 -15.12 -20.67
N ARG A 410 10.95 -13.93 -21.18
CA ARG A 410 11.57 -13.74 -22.50
C ARG A 410 12.95 -14.38 -22.62
N GLY A 411 13.72 -14.30 -21.53
CA GLY A 411 15.07 -14.86 -21.46
C GLY A 411 15.10 -16.37 -21.28
N PRO A 412 16.29 -16.97 -21.33
CA PRO A 412 16.48 -18.43 -21.22
C PRO A 412 16.39 -18.94 -19.78
N SER A 413 16.47 -18.05 -18.77
CA SER A 413 16.40 -18.42 -17.36
C SER A 413 15.98 -17.25 -16.47
N LEU A 414 15.69 -17.51 -15.19
CA LEU A 414 15.41 -16.50 -14.17
C LEU A 414 16.69 -15.90 -13.54
N GLU A 415 17.79 -16.64 -13.56
CA GLU A 415 19.03 -16.31 -12.82
C GLU A 415 19.64 -14.99 -13.27
N ALA A 416 19.38 -14.58 -14.52
CA ALA A 416 19.92 -13.32 -15.07
C ALA A 416 19.40 -12.06 -14.36
N SER A 417 18.21 -12.14 -13.71
CA SER A 417 17.53 -10.94 -13.19
C SER A 417 16.75 -11.14 -11.89
N MET A 418 16.66 -12.37 -11.40
CA MET A 418 15.97 -12.72 -10.16
C MET A 418 16.94 -13.18 -9.08
N SER A 419 16.70 -12.77 -7.83
CA SER A 419 17.49 -13.18 -6.68
C SER A 419 17.38 -14.69 -6.43
N TYR A 420 18.49 -15.34 -6.09
CA TYR A 420 18.59 -16.78 -5.92
C TYR A 420 17.58 -17.34 -4.89
N TYR A 421 17.41 -16.67 -3.76
CA TYR A 421 16.45 -17.10 -2.73
C TYR A 421 15.02 -17.21 -3.28
N LEU A 422 14.63 -16.27 -4.15
CA LEU A 422 13.30 -16.23 -4.74
C LEU A 422 13.10 -17.34 -5.78
N ILE A 423 14.15 -17.63 -6.57
CA ILE A 423 14.13 -18.78 -7.50
C ILE A 423 13.90 -20.08 -6.74
N GLN A 424 14.62 -20.28 -5.63
CA GLN A 424 14.44 -21.47 -4.78
C GLN A 424 13.01 -21.57 -4.22
N GLN A 425 12.42 -20.47 -3.80
CA GLN A 425 11.03 -20.44 -3.30
C GLN A 425 10.03 -20.80 -4.41
N ILE A 426 10.24 -20.29 -5.64
CA ILE A 426 9.41 -20.59 -6.80
C ILE A 426 9.49 -22.08 -7.16
N GLU A 427 10.68 -22.66 -7.20
CA GLU A 427 10.90 -24.10 -7.49
C GLU A 427 10.21 -25.03 -6.49
N GLN A 428 10.06 -24.59 -5.23
CA GLN A 428 9.39 -25.36 -4.18
C GLN A 428 7.85 -25.26 -4.23
N ARG A 429 7.28 -24.40 -5.10
CA ARG A 429 5.84 -24.21 -5.21
C ARG A 429 5.25 -25.07 -6.34
N PRO A 430 4.45 -26.10 -6.02
CA PRO A 430 3.96 -27.07 -7.01
C PRO A 430 2.99 -26.47 -8.02
N ASN A 431 2.34 -25.34 -7.70
CA ASN A 431 1.39 -24.65 -8.57
C ASN A 431 2.01 -23.46 -9.31
N ILE A 432 3.35 -23.31 -9.28
CA ILE A 432 4.05 -22.32 -10.14
C ILE A 432 4.81 -23.04 -11.24
N THR A 433 4.63 -22.59 -12.48
CA THR A 433 5.35 -23.07 -13.65
C THR A 433 6.12 -21.92 -14.30
N VAL A 434 7.37 -22.16 -14.72
CA VAL A 434 8.18 -21.15 -15.43
C VAL A 434 8.31 -21.54 -16.90
N ARG A 435 7.89 -20.64 -17.79
CA ARG A 435 8.06 -20.76 -19.25
C ARG A 435 9.11 -19.76 -19.70
N THR A 436 10.31 -20.25 -19.94
CA THR A 436 11.44 -19.46 -20.45
C THR A 436 11.39 -19.34 -21.97
N CYS A 437 12.17 -18.43 -22.55
CA CYS A 437 12.19 -18.12 -23.99
C CYS A 437 10.80 -17.90 -24.59
N THR A 438 9.86 -17.38 -23.80
CA THR A 438 8.45 -17.23 -24.16
C THR A 438 8.01 -15.78 -24.01
N GLU A 439 7.24 -15.28 -24.96
CA GLU A 439 6.63 -13.95 -24.92
C GLU A 439 5.12 -14.04 -25.18
N VAL A 440 4.39 -13.05 -24.67
CA VAL A 440 2.99 -12.83 -25.02
C VAL A 440 2.94 -11.99 -26.29
N ARG A 441 2.34 -12.52 -27.34
CA ARG A 441 2.15 -11.85 -28.62
C ARG A 441 0.81 -11.13 -28.70
N ARG A 442 -0.23 -11.73 -28.13
CA ARG A 442 -1.59 -11.22 -28.20
C ARG A 442 -2.41 -11.59 -26.95
N ALA A 443 -3.24 -10.66 -26.50
CA ALA A 443 -4.29 -10.88 -25.52
C ALA A 443 -5.66 -10.76 -26.20
N VAL A 444 -6.55 -11.71 -25.96
CA VAL A 444 -7.87 -11.81 -26.64
C VAL A 444 -8.96 -11.96 -25.58
N GLY A 445 -10.02 -11.21 -25.77
CA GLY A 445 -11.25 -11.28 -24.97
C GLY A 445 -12.21 -10.18 -25.39
N ASP A 446 -13.48 -10.36 -25.08
CA ASP A 446 -14.52 -9.38 -25.35
C ASP A 446 -14.66 -8.41 -24.13
N ASP A 447 -15.33 -8.84 -23.07
CA ASP A 447 -15.51 -8.04 -21.86
C ASP A 447 -14.28 -8.11 -20.94
N HIS A 448 -13.53 -9.19 -20.97
CA HIS A 448 -12.32 -9.44 -20.17
C HIS A 448 -11.36 -10.38 -20.91
N LEU A 449 -10.15 -10.50 -20.37
CA LEU A 449 -9.13 -11.42 -20.90
C LEU A 449 -9.65 -12.87 -20.85
N GLN A 450 -9.62 -13.57 -21.97
CA GLN A 450 -10.06 -14.96 -22.10
C GLN A 450 -8.92 -15.88 -22.58
N ARG A 451 -7.99 -15.35 -23.38
CA ARG A 451 -6.93 -16.13 -24.01
C ARG A 451 -5.70 -15.30 -24.28
N LEU A 452 -4.53 -15.94 -24.18
CA LEU A 452 -3.24 -15.39 -24.62
C LEU A 452 -2.69 -16.23 -25.77
N THR A 453 -2.09 -15.56 -26.74
CA THR A 453 -1.21 -16.20 -27.71
C THR A 453 0.24 -16.02 -27.26
N LEU A 454 0.87 -17.11 -26.89
CA LEU A 454 2.29 -17.17 -26.50
C LEU A 454 3.13 -17.55 -27.71
N VAL A 455 4.38 -17.06 -27.75
CA VAL A 455 5.36 -17.41 -28.78
C VAL A 455 6.66 -17.89 -28.14
N ASP A 456 7.19 -19.01 -28.58
CA ASP A 456 8.56 -19.45 -28.25
C ASP A 456 9.56 -18.68 -29.12
N ASN A 457 10.42 -17.89 -28.49
CA ASN A 457 11.38 -17.01 -29.17
C ASN A 457 12.50 -17.76 -29.90
N ARG A 458 12.66 -19.07 -29.65
CA ARG A 458 13.70 -19.91 -30.31
C ARG A 458 13.19 -20.52 -31.60
N THR A 459 11.93 -20.94 -31.63
CA THR A 459 11.33 -21.66 -32.76
C THR A 459 10.38 -20.78 -33.58
N GLY A 460 9.79 -19.75 -32.95
CA GLY A 460 8.73 -18.95 -33.52
C GLY A 460 7.34 -19.61 -33.43
N ASP A 461 7.27 -20.80 -32.81
CA ASP A 461 6.00 -21.50 -32.65
C ASP A 461 5.05 -20.71 -31.72
N THR A 462 3.79 -20.74 -32.03
CA THR A 462 2.75 -20.07 -31.25
C THR A 462 1.79 -21.06 -30.61
N GLU A 463 1.33 -20.74 -29.41
CA GLU A 463 0.37 -21.51 -28.64
C GLU A 463 -0.70 -20.59 -28.06
N ASP A 464 -1.97 -20.96 -28.22
CA ASP A 464 -3.07 -20.28 -27.55
C ASP A 464 -3.37 -20.96 -26.22
N VAL A 465 -3.40 -20.18 -25.14
CA VAL A 465 -3.68 -20.64 -23.78
C VAL A 465 -4.86 -19.88 -23.18
N THR A 466 -5.71 -20.56 -22.42
CA THR A 466 -6.78 -19.91 -21.65
C THR A 466 -6.16 -19.10 -20.51
N CYS A 467 -6.63 -17.88 -20.33
CA CYS A 467 -6.13 -17.00 -19.29
C CYS A 467 -7.20 -15.97 -18.93
N ALA A 468 -7.62 -15.93 -17.68
CA ALA A 468 -8.54 -14.91 -17.18
C ALA A 468 -7.81 -13.68 -16.65
N ARG A 469 -6.57 -13.85 -16.14
CA ARG A 469 -5.77 -12.75 -15.58
C ARG A 469 -4.30 -12.88 -15.91
N MET A 470 -3.72 -11.76 -16.37
CA MET A 470 -2.31 -11.60 -16.66
C MET A 470 -1.75 -10.39 -15.91
N PHE A 471 -0.64 -10.60 -15.20
CA PHE A 471 0.08 -9.59 -14.44
C PHE A 471 1.42 -9.28 -15.08
N ILE A 472 1.71 -8.02 -15.39
CA ILE A 472 2.86 -7.61 -16.21
C ILE A 472 3.90 -6.89 -15.34
N PHE A 473 5.16 -7.41 -15.36
CA PHE A 473 6.31 -6.92 -14.64
C PHE A 473 7.56 -6.89 -15.54
N ILE A 474 7.47 -6.22 -16.68
CA ILE A 474 8.52 -6.15 -17.71
C ILE A 474 9.47 -4.96 -17.58
N GLY A 475 9.58 -4.41 -16.39
CA GLY A 475 10.36 -3.22 -16.09
C GLY A 475 9.55 -1.95 -16.18
N ALA A 476 10.24 -0.81 -16.03
CA ALA A 476 9.61 0.48 -15.88
C ALA A 476 10.38 1.56 -16.63
N ALA A 477 9.72 2.69 -16.91
CA ALA A 477 10.28 3.88 -17.51
C ALA A 477 9.93 5.13 -16.68
N PRO A 478 10.78 6.16 -16.61
CA PRO A 478 10.46 7.37 -15.88
C PRO A 478 9.33 8.13 -16.60
N ARG A 479 8.49 8.80 -15.82
CA ARG A 479 7.46 9.72 -16.34
C ARG A 479 7.95 11.16 -16.24
N THR A 480 8.81 11.53 -17.18
CA THR A 480 9.52 12.83 -17.16
C THR A 480 9.24 13.68 -18.39
N ASP A 481 8.29 13.31 -19.25
CA ASP A 481 7.95 14.07 -20.46
C ASP A 481 7.53 15.52 -20.17
N TRP A 482 6.86 15.75 -19.02
CA TRP A 482 6.47 17.06 -18.55
C TRP A 482 7.65 17.95 -18.11
N LEU A 483 8.87 17.39 -18.01
CA LEU A 483 10.13 18.08 -17.72
C LEU A 483 10.95 18.36 -18.98
N ASP A 484 10.40 18.09 -20.16
CA ASP A 484 11.10 18.30 -21.42
C ASP A 484 11.51 19.77 -21.59
N GLY A 485 12.77 19.99 -22.00
CA GLY A 485 13.33 21.34 -22.09
C GLY A 485 13.62 22.04 -20.75
N VAL A 486 13.30 21.42 -19.60
CA VAL A 486 13.56 21.99 -18.27
C VAL A 486 14.80 21.39 -17.64
N VAL A 487 14.86 20.06 -17.51
CA VAL A 487 16.01 19.35 -16.94
C VAL A 487 16.63 18.40 -17.96
N ALA A 488 17.94 18.21 -17.89
CA ALA A 488 18.65 17.25 -18.73
C ALA A 488 18.26 15.81 -18.39
N ARG A 489 18.02 14.99 -19.41
CA ARG A 489 17.62 13.59 -19.31
C ARG A 489 18.50 12.74 -20.25
N ASP A 490 18.62 11.45 -19.95
CA ASP A 490 19.23 10.49 -20.85
C ASP A 490 18.26 10.09 -22.01
N ASP A 491 18.73 9.26 -22.93
CA ASP A 491 17.95 8.76 -24.08
C ASP A 491 16.73 7.89 -23.67
N HIS A 492 16.66 7.47 -22.40
CA HIS A 492 15.56 6.70 -21.81
C HIS A 492 14.60 7.55 -20.96
N GLY A 493 14.87 8.86 -20.85
CA GLY A 493 14.07 9.81 -20.10
C GLY A 493 14.43 9.90 -18.61
N PHE A 494 15.47 9.22 -18.11
CA PHE A 494 15.93 9.37 -16.73
C PHE A 494 16.64 10.71 -16.52
N VAL A 495 16.41 11.34 -15.35
CA VAL A 495 16.99 12.63 -15.03
C VAL A 495 18.48 12.51 -14.72
N LEU A 496 19.30 13.28 -15.39
CA LEU A 496 20.74 13.39 -15.15
C LEU A 496 21.02 14.27 -13.93
N THR A 497 21.98 13.87 -13.10
CA THR A 497 22.32 14.60 -11.86
C THR A 497 23.83 14.67 -11.61
N GLY A 498 24.29 15.72 -10.95
CA GLY A 498 25.64 15.84 -10.46
C GLY A 498 26.71 15.48 -11.48
N PRO A 499 27.50 14.39 -11.25
CA PRO A 499 28.57 13.98 -12.15
C PRO A 499 28.15 13.65 -13.59
N ASP A 500 26.90 13.23 -13.80
CA ASP A 500 26.38 12.85 -15.11
C ASP A 500 26.18 14.07 -16.02
N LEU A 501 26.18 15.27 -15.47
CA LEU A 501 26.02 16.54 -16.16
C LEU A 501 27.32 17.09 -16.78
N ARG A 502 28.46 16.41 -16.66
CA ARG A 502 29.76 16.93 -17.11
C ARG A 502 29.80 17.35 -18.58
N ASN A 503 28.98 16.75 -19.41
CA ASN A 503 28.91 17.03 -20.84
C ASN A 503 27.64 17.82 -21.25
N VAL A 504 26.86 18.30 -20.25
CA VAL A 504 25.63 19.06 -20.50
C VAL A 504 25.95 20.56 -20.47
N CYS A 505 25.67 21.26 -21.56
CA CYS A 505 25.86 22.72 -21.63
C CYS A 505 24.79 23.46 -20.83
N GLY A 506 25.15 24.62 -20.24
CA GLY A 506 24.18 25.57 -19.69
C GLY A 506 24.03 25.58 -18.18
N TRP A 507 24.95 24.96 -17.42
CA TRP A 507 24.99 25.15 -15.97
C TRP A 507 25.25 26.63 -15.62
N ALA A 508 24.38 27.21 -14.77
CA ALA A 508 24.30 28.64 -14.56
C ALA A 508 25.17 29.21 -13.41
N LEU A 509 25.75 28.34 -12.57
CA LEU A 509 26.51 28.75 -11.38
C LEU A 509 28.01 28.45 -11.52
N ASP A 510 28.84 29.22 -10.83
CA ASP A 510 30.32 29.03 -10.83
C ASP A 510 30.74 27.70 -10.16
N ARG A 511 29.95 27.20 -9.19
CA ARG A 511 30.21 25.89 -8.58
C ARG A 511 29.68 24.74 -9.47
N PRO A 512 30.26 23.53 -9.33
CA PRO A 512 29.65 22.35 -9.99
C PRO A 512 28.28 21.98 -9.38
N PRO A 513 27.42 21.27 -10.11
CA PRO A 513 26.19 20.73 -9.56
C PRO A 513 26.46 19.82 -8.34
N HIS A 514 25.62 19.91 -7.32
CA HIS A 514 25.66 18.94 -6.22
C HIS A 514 25.29 17.53 -6.70
N HIS A 515 25.65 16.49 -5.94
CA HIS A 515 25.54 15.09 -6.36
C HIS A 515 24.15 14.68 -6.92
N LEU A 516 23.07 15.14 -6.30
CA LEU A 516 21.68 14.85 -6.75
C LEU A 516 21.01 16.06 -7.42
N GLU A 517 21.75 17.14 -7.66
CA GLU A 517 21.23 18.34 -8.33
C GLU A 517 21.15 18.09 -9.85
N THR A 518 20.06 18.50 -10.46
CA THR A 518 19.83 18.38 -11.91
C THR A 518 20.61 19.45 -12.68
N SER A 519 20.38 19.58 -13.98
CA SER A 519 20.93 20.68 -14.80
C SER A 519 20.37 22.07 -14.42
N VAL A 520 19.43 22.12 -13.48
CA VAL A 520 18.82 23.35 -12.99
C VAL A 520 19.15 23.53 -11.51
N PRO A 521 19.84 24.62 -11.11
CA PRO A 521 20.14 24.90 -9.73
C PRO A 521 18.88 24.89 -8.85
N GLY A 522 18.96 24.27 -7.64
CA GLY A 522 17.82 24.14 -6.72
C GLY A 522 16.74 23.13 -7.13
N VAL A 523 16.96 22.40 -8.22
CA VAL A 523 16.13 21.26 -8.60
C VAL A 523 16.94 19.97 -8.46
N PHE A 524 16.47 19.07 -7.63
CA PHE A 524 17.14 17.79 -7.32
C PHE A 524 16.33 16.62 -7.84
N ALA A 525 16.97 15.48 -8.11
CA ALA A 525 16.26 14.24 -8.46
C ALA A 525 16.75 13.08 -7.59
N THR A 526 15.82 12.24 -7.14
CA THR A 526 16.08 11.15 -6.20
C THR A 526 15.26 9.90 -6.53
N GLY A 527 15.84 8.74 -6.20
CA GLY A 527 15.20 7.45 -6.43
C GLY A 527 15.17 7.07 -7.90
N ASP A 528 14.21 6.27 -8.28
CA ASP A 528 14.19 5.56 -9.57
C ASP A 528 14.04 6.46 -10.79
N VAL A 529 13.63 7.71 -10.64
CA VAL A 529 13.56 8.70 -11.73
C VAL A 529 14.95 9.15 -12.19
N ARG A 530 15.96 9.01 -11.33
CA ARG A 530 17.34 9.42 -11.61
C ARG A 530 18.05 8.39 -12.49
N ALA A 531 18.87 8.85 -13.43
CA ALA A 531 19.78 8.01 -14.18
C ALA A 531 20.73 7.28 -13.21
N GLU A 532 21.14 6.05 -13.56
CA GLU A 532 22.05 5.20 -12.77
C GLU A 532 21.58 4.91 -11.32
N SER A 533 20.29 5.10 -11.02
CA SER A 533 19.72 4.73 -9.72
C SER A 533 19.78 3.22 -9.49
N ALA A 534 20.10 2.81 -8.27
CA ALA A 534 20.16 1.40 -7.89
C ALA A 534 18.80 0.68 -7.88
N LYS A 535 17.68 1.40 -8.04
CA LYS A 535 16.29 0.89 -8.07
C LYS A 535 15.98 -0.04 -6.90
N ARG A 536 16.31 0.42 -5.69
CA ARG A 536 16.06 -0.27 -4.42
C ARG A 536 15.46 0.70 -3.41
N VAL A 537 14.56 0.21 -2.57
CA VAL A 537 13.90 1.02 -1.53
C VAL A 537 14.92 1.71 -0.63
N ALA A 538 15.94 0.98 -0.14
CA ALA A 538 16.98 1.54 0.72
C ALA A 538 17.79 2.65 0.04
N ALA A 539 18.15 2.48 -1.25
CA ALA A 539 18.84 3.51 -2.02
C ALA A 539 17.96 4.75 -2.21
N ALA A 540 16.71 4.57 -2.56
CA ALA A 540 15.75 5.67 -2.73
C ALA A 540 15.56 6.47 -1.44
N VAL A 541 15.44 5.81 -0.28
CA VAL A 541 15.35 6.45 1.04
C VAL A 541 16.63 7.25 1.35
N GLY A 542 17.81 6.65 1.12
CA GLY A 542 19.09 7.32 1.31
C GLY A 542 19.27 8.55 0.42
N GLU A 543 18.90 8.45 -0.86
CA GLU A 543 18.95 9.59 -1.78
C GLU A 543 17.96 10.70 -1.37
N GLY A 544 16.74 10.36 -0.93
CA GLY A 544 15.77 11.34 -0.43
C GLY A 544 16.31 12.15 0.76
N SER A 545 16.90 11.45 1.73
CA SER A 545 17.57 12.08 2.88
C SER A 545 18.75 12.95 2.46
N MET A 546 19.64 12.44 1.59
CA MET A 546 20.80 13.18 1.09
C MET A 546 20.38 14.45 0.33
N ALA A 547 19.32 14.38 -0.46
CA ALA A 547 18.84 15.54 -1.22
C ALA A 547 18.43 16.69 -0.31
N VAL A 548 17.83 16.44 0.84
CA VAL A 548 17.48 17.50 1.81
C VAL A 548 18.73 18.20 2.34
N MET A 549 19.78 17.45 2.69
CA MET A 549 21.06 18.04 3.08
C MET A 549 21.63 18.93 1.96
N LEU A 550 21.49 18.53 0.70
CA LEU A 550 21.95 19.32 -0.44
C LEU A 550 21.06 20.54 -0.70
N VAL A 551 19.75 20.43 -0.43
CA VAL A 551 18.82 21.58 -0.44
C VAL A 551 19.25 22.63 0.58
N HIS A 552 19.59 22.24 1.81
CA HIS A 552 20.10 23.17 2.82
C HIS A 552 21.37 23.89 2.34
N ARG A 553 22.30 23.19 1.69
CA ARG A 553 23.50 23.81 1.10
C ARG A 553 23.13 24.82 0.02
N TYR A 554 22.25 24.43 -0.90
CA TYR A 554 21.78 25.31 -1.95
C TYR A 554 21.13 26.58 -1.38
N LEU A 555 20.24 26.46 -0.39
CA LEU A 555 19.59 27.60 0.26
C LEU A 555 20.56 28.51 1.01
N ALA A 556 21.64 27.98 1.53
CA ALA A 556 22.69 28.77 2.19
C ALA A 556 23.62 29.51 1.20
N GLU A 557 23.68 29.05 -0.05
CA GLU A 557 24.49 29.62 -1.13
C GLU A 557 23.68 30.63 -2.02
N SER A 558 22.35 30.61 -1.90
CA SER A 558 21.42 31.47 -2.66
C SER A 558 21.06 32.73 -1.88
#